data_cd7fa1898a5be1525b6122ef8eca9232
#
_entry.id   cd7fa1898a5be1525b6122ef8eca9232
#
_cell.length_a   1.000
_cell.length_b   1.000
_cell.length_c   1.000
_cell.angle_alpha   90.00
_cell.angle_beta   90.00
_cell.angle_gamma   90.00
#
_symmetry.space_group_name_H-M   'P 1'
#
loop_
_entity.id
_entity.type
_entity.pdbx_description
1 polymer ?
#
loop_
_entity_poly.entity_id
_entity_poly.type
_entity_poly.pdbx_seq_one_letter_code
_entity_poly.pdbx_strand_id
1 'polypeptide(L)'
;MSASLKVRVSAADMLTQGVRELTLEPCSGALPGFSAGSHVQVHLPLDSGQVRNAYSLTSDPADRRHYRIAVRLQDASRGGSLYLHRHVQVGDTLQISPPANLFALHSTARLHILIAGGIGITPFMAHIAELERRQADFELHYLYRPGLSDAYVEPLQQRLGSRLHTYSSRPDLNTILRDRPLGSHVYACGPQPLLDAVRQQARALGWPLTRVHWEAFKAAEPGQAFDLELLRSGQRLRVGAEQSLLEALESAGLQVPNLCRGGVCGQCMTRHVRGDIEHRDSFLSPAEQGEFLMPCVSRGRGPCVSLDL
;
A
#
# COMPACT_ATOMS: atom_id res chain seq x y z
N MET A 1 -6.64 8.14 -20.18
CA MET A 1 -7.23 8.54 -18.88
C MET A 1 -7.60 7.25 -18.17
N SER A 2 -6.93 6.92 -17.06
CA SER A 2 -7.38 5.82 -16.20
C SER A 2 -8.76 6.20 -15.66
N ALA A 3 -9.79 5.41 -15.97
CA ALA A 3 -11.16 5.71 -15.58
C ALA A 3 -11.24 5.75 -14.04
N SER A 4 -11.51 6.90 -13.45
CA SER A 4 -11.78 6.98 -12.00
C SER A 4 -13.21 6.51 -11.74
N LEU A 5 -13.39 5.81 -10.60
CA LEU A 5 -14.70 5.37 -10.13
C LEU A 5 -15.22 6.38 -9.11
N LYS A 6 -16.46 6.82 -9.28
CA LYS A 6 -17.15 7.64 -8.29
C LYS A 6 -17.90 6.74 -7.32
N VAL A 7 -17.57 6.81 -6.04
CA VAL A 7 -18.15 6.00 -4.98
C VAL A 7 -18.76 6.88 -3.89
N ARG A 8 -19.78 6.37 -3.20
CA ARG A 8 -20.39 7.00 -2.04
C ARG A 8 -19.98 6.24 -0.79
N VAL A 9 -19.68 6.97 0.28
CA VAL A 9 -19.43 6.40 1.60
C VAL A 9 -20.77 5.99 2.20
N SER A 10 -21.00 4.68 2.36
CA SER A 10 -22.25 4.14 2.95
C SER A 10 -22.12 3.83 4.44
N ALA A 11 -20.89 3.61 4.93
CA ALA A 11 -20.59 3.48 6.36
C ALA A 11 -19.19 4.01 6.67
N ALA A 12 -18.98 4.45 7.91
CA ALA A 12 -17.74 5.07 8.36
C ALA A 12 -17.53 4.81 9.86
N ASP A 13 -16.95 3.66 10.19
CA ASP A 13 -16.89 3.14 11.55
C ASP A 13 -15.48 3.24 12.12
N MET A 14 -15.36 3.57 13.41
CA MET A 14 -14.09 3.52 14.12
C MET A 14 -13.85 2.09 14.62
N LEU A 15 -12.83 1.43 14.08
CA LEU A 15 -12.41 0.10 14.53
C LEU A 15 -11.56 0.18 15.81
N THR A 16 -10.76 1.24 15.93
CA THR A 16 -9.97 1.61 17.11
C THR A 16 -9.89 3.12 17.19
N GLN A 17 -9.29 3.69 18.23
CA GLN A 17 -9.09 5.15 18.33
C GLN A 17 -8.31 5.73 17.14
N GLY A 18 -7.48 4.94 16.48
CA GLY A 18 -6.62 5.40 15.38
C GLY A 18 -6.91 4.73 14.03
N VAL A 19 -7.92 3.86 13.92
CA VAL A 19 -8.26 3.18 12.66
C VAL A 19 -9.73 3.34 12.36
N ARG A 20 -10.03 3.91 11.19
CA ARG A 20 -11.38 4.10 10.68
C ARG A 20 -11.60 3.24 9.43
N GLU A 21 -12.69 2.48 9.39
CA GLU A 21 -13.12 1.74 8.20
C GLU A 21 -14.18 2.55 7.44
N LEU A 22 -14.02 2.61 6.12
CA LEU A 22 -14.99 3.21 5.21
C LEU A 22 -15.54 2.13 4.28
N THR A 23 -16.87 2.07 4.17
CA THR A 23 -17.56 1.25 3.18
C THR A 23 -17.96 2.13 2.00
N LEU A 24 -17.58 1.71 0.80
CA LEU A 24 -17.71 2.46 -0.45
C LEU A 24 -18.61 1.73 -1.42
N GLU A 25 -19.72 2.34 -1.80
CA GLU A 25 -20.67 1.84 -2.80
C GLU A 25 -20.55 2.61 -4.11
N PRO A 26 -20.84 2.00 -5.27
CA PRO A 26 -20.81 2.73 -6.53
C PRO A 26 -21.90 3.79 -6.57
N CYS A 27 -21.60 5.00 -7.07
CA CYS A 27 -22.62 6.01 -7.33
C CYS A 27 -23.49 5.66 -8.54
N SER A 28 -22.98 4.80 -9.44
CA SER A 28 -23.70 4.29 -10.62
C SER A 28 -23.09 2.99 -11.08
N GLY A 29 -23.90 2.10 -11.65
CA GLY A 29 -23.45 0.81 -12.17
C GLY A 29 -22.98 -0.14 -11.06
N ALA A 30 -21.96 -0.95 -11.36
CA ALA A 30 -21.37 -1.93 -10.45
C ALA A 30 -19.87 -1.66 -10.28
N LEU A 31 -19.33 -2.00 -9.11
CA LEU A 31 -17.88 -1.96 -8.88
C LEU A 31 -17.17 -3.06 -9.69
N PRO A 32 -15.99 -2.78 -10.26
CA PRO A 32 -15.16 -3.82 -10.85
C PRO A 32 -14.87 -4.95 -9.86
N GLY A 33 -14.73 -6.18 -10.35
CA GLY A 33 -14.22 -7.28 -9.54
C GLY A 33 -12.75 -7.03 -9.19
N PHE A 34 -12.32 -7.56 -8.05
CA PHE A 34 -10.92 -7.49 -7.64
C PHE A 34 -10.45 -8.85 -7.09
N SER A 35 -9.15 -9.04 -7.00
CA SER A 35 -8.53 -10.22 -6.38
C SER A 35 -7.97 -9.86 -5.00
N ALA A 36 -7.89 -10.84 -4.11
CA ALA A 36 -7.34 -10.65 -2.77
C ALA A 36 -5.92 -10.07 -2.82
N GLY A 37 -5.64 -9.06 -2.00
CA GLY A 37 -4.41 -8.25 -2.02
C GLY A 37 -4.49 -7.01 -2.92
N SER A 38 -5.66 -6.72 -3.53
CA SER A 38 -5.85 -5.48 -4.29
C SER A 38 -5.97 -4.26 -3.39
N HIS A 39 -5.55 -3.13 -3.95
CA HIS A 39 -5.73 -1.80 -3.37
C HIS A 39 -6.40 -0.85 -4.36
N VAL A 40 -6.92 0.26 -3.87
CA VAL A 40 -7.40 1.39 -4.65
C VAL A 40 -6.65 2.65 -4.24
N GLN A 41 -6.45 3.58 -5.18
CA GLN A 41 -6.00 4.93 -4.86
C GLN A 41 -7.23 5.79 -4.58
N VAL A 42 -7.28 6.44 -3.44
CA VAL A 42 -8.33 7.42 -3.11
C VAL A 42 -7.82 8.82 -3.43
N HIS A 43 -8.58 9.58 -4.18
CA HIS A 43 -8.29 10.97 -4.55
C HIS A 43 -8.80 11.90 -3.47
N LEU A 44 -7.90 12.70 -2.90
CA LEU A 44 -8.17 13.56 -1.74
C LEU A 44 -7.93 15.02 -2.12
N PRO A 45 -8.95 15.89 -2.04
CA PRO A 45 -8.79 17.32 -2.24
C PRO A 45 -8.26 17.95 -0.95
N LEU A 46 -6.94 18.15 -0.88
CA LEU A 46 -6.31 18.83 0.24
C LEU A 46 -5.99 20.28 -0.13
N ASP A 47 -5.79 21.15 0.86
CA ASP A 47 -5.40 22.55 0.64
C ASP A 47 -4.08 22.67 -0.13
N SER A 48 -3.19 21.69 0.01
CA SER A 48 -1.93 21.56 -0.74
C SER A 48 -2.11 21.09 -2.19
N GLY A 49 -3.31 20.79 -2.63
CA GLY A 49 -3.64 20.22 -3.95
C GLY A 49 -4.23 18.82 -3.87
N GLN A 50 -4.42 18.19 -5.03
CA GLN A 50 -4.92 16.81 -5.08
C GLN A 50 -3.84 15.81 -4.70
N VAL A 51 -4.11 15.01 -3.68
CA VAL A 51 -3.26 13.89 -3.24
C VAL A 51 -3.97 12.57 -3.53
N ARG A 52 -3.22 11.53 -3.85
CA ARG A 52 -3.73 10.17 -4.05
C ARG A 52 -3.02 9.23 -3.11
N ASN A 53 -3.78 8.56 -2.25
CA ASN A 53 -3.26 7.57 -1.32
C ASN A 53 -3.79 6.18 -1.67
N ALA A 54 -2.92 5.18 -1.62
CA ALA A 54 -3.30 3.78 -1.81
C ALA A 54 -3.80 3.17 -0.50
N TYR A 55 -4.92 2.43 -0.58
CA TYR A 55 -5.50 1.68 0.54
C TYR A 55 -5.89 0.29 0.08
N SER A 56 -5.46 -0.73 0.83
CA SER A 56 -5.84 -2.13 0.57
C SER A 56 -7.34 -2.31 0.75
N LEU A 57 -7.95 -3.12 -0.13
CA LEU A 57 -9.34 -3.53 -0.02
C LEU A 57 -9.48 -4.60 1.06
N THR A 58 -10.30 -4.33 2.07
CA THR A 58 -10.55 -5.23 3.20
C THR A 58 -11.82 -6.07 3.03
N SER A 59 -12.68 -5.73 2.06
CA SER A 59 -13.90 -6.49 1.74
C SER A 59 -13.59 -7.84 1.09
N ASP A 60 -14.57 -8.75 1.12
CA ASP A 60 -14.48 -10.01 0.40
C ASP A 60 -14.43 -9.76 -1.12
N PRO A 61 -13.44 -10.29 -1.85
CA PRO A 61 -13.38 -10.17 -3.31
C PRO A 61 -14.60 -10.74 -4.05
N ALA A 62 -15.33 -11.66 -3.44
CA ALA A 62 -16.57 -12.22 -4.00
C ALA A 62 -17.77 -11.25 -3.91
N ASP A 63 -17.73 -10.29 -2.99
CA ASP A 63 -18.77 -9.28 -2.86
C ASP A 63 -18.47 -8.05 -3.73
N ARG A 64 -19.27 -7.87 -4.77
CA ARG A 64 -19.14 -6.76 -5.74
C ARG A 64 -20.03 -5.56 -5.46
N ARG A 65 -20.79 -5.58 -4.35
CA ARG A 65 -21.71 -4.50 -3.99
C ARG A 65 -20.99 -3.32 -3.39
N HIS A 66 -19.90 -3.57 -2.66
CA HIS A 66 -19.14 -2.52 -1.99
C HIS A 66 -17.66 -2.88 -1.86
N TYR A 67 -16.83 -1.84 -1.73
CA TYR A 67 -15.45 -1.96 -1.26
C TYR A 67 -15.36 -1.50 0.18
N ARG A 68 -14.42 -2.05 0.94
CA ARG A 68 -14.03 -1.50 2.24
C ARG A 68 -12.54 -1.18 2.25
N ILE A 69 -12.21 -0.09 2.92
CA ILE A 69 -10.82 0.30 3.20
C ILE A 69 -10.71 0.69 4.66
N ALA A 70 -9.60 0.33 5.31
CA ALA A 70 -9.32 0.81 6.66
C ALA A 70 -8.13 1.76 6.66
N VAL A 71 -8.31 2.89 7.30
CA VAL A 71 -7.39 4.02 7.29
C VAL A 71 -6.86 4.24 8.70
N ARG A 72 -5.54 4.09 8.87
CA ARG A 72 -4.88 4.49 10.11
C ARG A 72 -4.61 5.98 10.11
N LEU A 73 -5.02 6.66 11.17
CA LEU A 73 -4.64 8.05 11.42
C LEU A 73 -3.13 8.14 11.64
N GLN A 74 -2.47 9.02 10.90
CA GLN A 74 -1.05 9.29 11.04
C GLN A 74 -0.87 10.75 11.46
N ASP A 75 -0.27 11.00 12.64
CA ASP A 75 -0.07 12.34 13.17
C ASP A 75 0.87 13.18 12.29
N ALA A 76 1.92 12.56 11.76
CA ALA A 76 2.87 13.17 10.83
C ALA A 76 2.50 12.90 9.36
N SER A 77 1.20 12.97 9.01
CA SER A 77 0.76 12.74 7.64
C SER A 77 0.73 14.03 6.83
N ARG A 78 0.82 13.89 5.49
CA ARG A 78 0.59 14.99 4.55
C ARG A 78 -0.89 15.38 4.42
N GLY A 79 -1.72 15.02 5.41
CA GLY A 79 -3.13 15.39 5.50
C GLY A 79 -4.11 14.32 5.01
N GLY A 80 -3.71 13.35 4.20
CA GLY A 80 -4.64 12.41 3.57
C GLY A 80 -5.38 11.50 4.56
N SER A 81 -4.70 10.88 5.52
CA SER A 81 -5.36 10.09 6.56
C SER A 81 -6.21 10.96 7.48
N LEU A 82 -5.73 12.17 7.78
CA LEU A 82 -6.45 13.15 8.58
C LEU A 82 -7.76 13.57 7.89
N TYR A 83 -7.71 13.83 6.57
CA TYR A 83 -8.89 14.16 5.77
C TYR A 83 -9.94 13.05 5.83
N LEU A 84 -9.53 11.79 5.62
CA LEU A 84 -10.43 10.63 5.68
C LEU A 84 -11.01 10.40 7.09
N HIS A 85 -10.29 10.78 8.15
CA HIS A 85 -10.80 10.67 9.52
C HIS A 85 -11.73 11.79 9.92
N ARG A 86 -11.45 13.04 9.51
CA ARG A 86 -12.15 14.23 10.06
C ARG A 86 -13.19 14.83 9.12
N HIS A 87 -12.98 14.73 7.82
CA HIS A 87 -13.82 15.45 6.84
C HIS A 87 -14.75 14.53 6.06
N VAL A 88 -14.43 13.23 5.95
CA VAL A 88 -15.27 12.29 5.21
C VAL A 88 -16.36 11.74 6.12
N GLN A 89 -17.61 11.83 5.65
CA GLN A 89 -18.80 11.38 6.37
C GLN A 89 -19.64 10.42 5.50
N VAL A 90 -20.57 9.71 6.13
CA VAL A 90 -21.57 8.89 5.42
C VAL A 90 -22.40 9.81 4.51
N GLY A 91 -22.56 9.41 3.26
CA GLY A 91 -23.22 10.20 2.21
C GLY A 91 -22.26 10.91 1.26
N ASP A 92 -21.02 11.18 1.70
CA ASP A 92 -20.00 11.83 0.86
C ASP A 92 -19.60 10.99 -0.34
N THR A 93 -19.14 11.66 -1.38
CA THR A 93 -18.63 10.99 -2.58
C THR A 93 -17.12 11.13 -2.69
N LEU A 94 -16.46 10.03 -3.03
CA LEU A 94 -15.03 10.00 -3.28
C LEU A 94 -14.76 9.54 -4.72
N GLN A 95 -13.62 9.95 -5.24
CA GLN A 95 -13.06 9.36 -6.47
C GLN A 95 -11.97 8.37 -6.10
N ILE A 96 -12.04 7.18 -6.69
CA ILE A 96 -11.03 6.13 -6.49
C ILE A 96 -10.54 5.60 -7.84
N SER A 97 -9.34 5.01 -7.85
CA SER A 97 -8.88 4.25 -9.02
C SER A 97 -9.64 2.91 -9.14
N PRO A 98 -9.63 2.27 -10.31
CA PRO A 98 -9.88 0.83 -10.38
C PRO A 98 -8.94 0.07 -9.44
N PRO A 99 -9.35 -1.13 -8.93
CA PRO A 99 -8.48 -1.98 -8.13
C PRO A 99 -7.23 -2.41 -8.88
N ALA A 100 -6.09 -2.40 -8.20
CA ALA A 100 -4.83 -2.93 -8.70
C ALA A 100 -4.24 -3.89 -7.67
N ASN A 101 -3.67 -5.01 -8.13
CA ASN A 101 -3.10 -6.02 -7.23
C ASN A 101 -1.60 -6.15 -7.43
N LEU A 102 -0.85 -5.87 -6.37
CA LEU A 102 0.61 -6.04 -6.29
C LEU A 102 1.00 -7.05 -5.19
N PHE A 103 0.01 -7.63 -4.51
CA PHE A 103 0.21 -8.53 -3.37
C PHE A 103 -0.70 -9.77 -3.48
N ALA A 104 -0.70 -10.39 -4.66
CA ALA A 104 -1.57 -11.53 -4.96
C ALA A 104 -1.13 -12.82 -4.23
N LEU A 105 -2.11 -13.66 -3.88
CA LEU A 105 -1.88 -15.01 -3.39
C LEU A 105 -1.34 -15.91 -4.51
N HIS A 106 -0.34 -16.72 -4.19
CA HIS A 106 0.18 -17.73 -5.11
C HIS A 106 -0.77 -18.93 -5.15
N SER A 107 -1.28 -19.26 -6.33
CA SER A 107 -2.38 -20.22 -6.49
C SER A 107 -2.01 -21.67 -6.12
N THR A 108 -0.72 -22.03 -6.19
CA THR A 108 -0.22 -23.38 -5.92
C THR A 108 0.48 -23.50 -4.57
N ALA A 109 0.39 -22.48 -3.71
CA ALA A 109 0.95 -22.57 -2.37
C ALA A 109 0.22 -23.64 -1.54
N ARG A 110 1.00 -24.47 -0.87
CA ARG A 110 0.48 -25.53 0.01
C ARG A 110 0.03 -25.00 1.36
N LEU A 111 0.73 -24.00 1.87
CA LEU A 111 0.41 -23.30 3.11
C LEU A 111 0.71 -21.81 2.92
N HIS A 112 -0.22 -20.94 3.30
CA HIS A 112 -0.03 -19.50 3.30
C HIS A 112 0.24 -19.02 4.73
N ILE A 113 1.44 -18.50 4.99
CA ILE A 113 1.82 -17.91 6.28
C ILE A 113 1.68 -16.41 6.16
N LEU A 114 0.67 -15.83 6.81
CA LEU A 114 0.35 -14.41 6.77
C LEU A 114 0.93 -13.73 8.02
N ILE A 115 1.77 -12.71 7.84
CA ILE A 115 2.42 -11.97 8.95
C ILE A 115 2.03 -10.50 8.85
N ALA A 116 1.14 -10.06 9.74
CA ALA A 116 0.61 -8.72 9.79
C ALA A 116 1.23 -7.89 10.91
N GLY A 117 1.58 -6.62 10.65
CA GLY A 117 2.01 -5.66 11.66
C GLY A 117 1.10 -4.42 11.70
N GLY A 118 0.31 -4.25 12.75
CA GLY A 118 -0.61 -3.13 12.90
C GLY A 118 -1.58 -3.01 11.72
N ILE A 119 -1.62 -1.85 11.06
CA ILE A 119 -2.51 -1.62 9.91
C ILE A 119 -2.17 -2.50 8.69
N GLY A 120 -1.02 -3.16 8.68
CA GLY A 120 -0.67 -4.18 7.68
C GLY A 120 -1.55 -5.41 7.69
N ILE A 121 -2.53 -5.48 8.60
CA ILE A 121 -3.60 -6.48 8.57
C ILE A 121 -4.55 -6.31 7.37
N THR A 122 -4.66 -5.11 6.82
CA THR A 122 -5.69 -4.76 5.82
C THR A 122 -5.68 -5.62 4.56
N PRO A 123 -4.57 -5.91 3.87
CA PRO A 123 -4.60 -6.79 2.70
C PRO A 123 -4.97 -8.23 3.07
N PHE A 124 -4.66 -8.65 4.29
CA PHE A 124 -4.97 -10.01 4.75
C PHE A 124 -6.45 -10.24 5.01
N MET A 125 -7.27 -9.21 5.21
CA MET A 125 -8.72 -9.38 5.32
C MET A 125 -9.31 -9.99 4.05
N ALA A 126 -8.92 -9.49 2.89
CA ALA A 126 -9.32 -10.06 1.60
C ALA A 126 -8.62 -11.40 1.31
N HIS A 127 -7.34 -11.58 1.70
CA HIS A 127 -6.63 -12.86 1.58
C HIS A 127 -7.34 -13.96 2.37
N ILE A 128 -7.72 -13.70 3.61
CA ILE A 128 -8.43 -14.66 4.48
C ILE A 128 -9.75 -15.07 3.84
N ALA A 129 -10.55 -14.11 3.36
CA ALA A 129 -11.82 -14.42 2.70
C ALA A 129 -11.62 -15.33 1.47
N GLU A 130 -10.62 -15.05 0.67
CA GLU A 130 -10.28 -15.85 -0.51
C GLU A 130 -9.74 -17.24 -0.15
N LEU A 131 -8.85 -17.35 0.85
CA LEU A 131 -8.27 -18.61 1.30
C LEU A 131 -9.33 -19.54 1.92
N GLU A 132 -10.24 -19.01 2.73
CA GLU A 132 -11.38 -19.77 3.27
C GLU A 132 -12.30 -20.26 2.17
N ARG A 133 -12.62 -19.42 1.19
CA ARG A 133 -13.45 -19.80 0.05
C ARG A 133 -12.80 -20.91 -0.79
N ARG A 134 -11.47 -20.89 -0.92
CA ARG A 134 -10.69 -21.96 -1.59
C ARG A 134 -10.45 -23.18 -0.72
N GLN A 135 -10.81 -23.15 0.55
CA GLN A 135 -10.45 -24.17 1.54
C GLN A 135 -8.94 -24.44 1.59
N ALA A 136 -8.14 -23.38 1.39
CA ALA A 136 -6.68 -23.45 1.39
C ALA A 136 -6.12 -23.39 2.82
N ASP A 137 -5.00 -24.07 3.07
CA ASP A 137 -4.32 -24.03 4.35
C ASP A 137 -3.62 -22.69 4.55
N PHE A 138 -3.89 -22.06 5.70
CA PHE A 138 -3.23 -20.82 6.09
C PHE A 138 -3.20 -20.62 7.59
N GLU A 139 -2.27 -19.80 8.04
CA GLU A 139 -2.18 -19.27 9.41
C GLU A 139 -1.90 -17.76 9.36
N LEU A 140 -2.41 -17.04 10.34
CA LEU A 140 -2.22 -15.59 10.50
C LEU A 140 -1.46 -15.30 11.78
N HIS A 141 -0.31 -14.65 11.65
CA HIS A 141 0.48 -14.09 12.74
C HIS A 141 0.26 -12.57 12.78
N TYR A 142 -0.45 -12.07 13.79
CA TYR A 142 -0.82 -10.67 13.88
C TYR A 142 -0.14 -9.98 15.06
N LEU A 143 0.78 -9.06 14.73
CA LEU A 143 1.51 -8.21 15.67
C LEU A 143 0.78 -6.88 15.80
N TYR A 144 0.36 -6.52 17.00
CA TYR A 144 -0.35 -5.27 17.25
C TYR A 144 -0.05 -4.69 18.63
N ARG A 145 -0.43 -3.45 18.86
CA ARG A 145 -0.42 -2.79 20.18
C ARG A 145 -1.87 -2.68 20.65
N PRO A 146 -2.23 -3.30 21.79
CA PRO A 146 -3.58 -3.23 22.34
C PRO A 146 -4.08 -1.78 22.49
N GLY A 147 -5.33 -1.52 22.10
CA GLY A 147 -5.96 -0.21 22.12
C GLY A 147 -5.47 0.80 21.08
N LEU A 148 -4.43 0.47 20.30
CA LEU A 148 -3.85 1.39 19.32
C LEU A 148 -3.88 0.85 17.88
N SER A 149 -3.57 -0.42 17.69
CA SER A 149 -3.46 -1.01 16.35
C SER A 149 -4.01 -2.43 16.29
N ASP A 150 -4.99 -2.73 17.11
CA ASP A 150 -5.69 -4.00 17.29
C ASP A 150 -6.98 -4.10 16.46
N ALA A 151 -7.06 -3.32 15.37
CA ALA A 151 -8.16 -3.42 14.43
C ALA A 151 -8.36 -4.87 13.95
N TYR A 152 -9.62 -5.32 13.93
CA TYR A 152 -10.05 -6.67 13.53
C TYR A 152 -9.61 -7.84 14.43
N VAL A 153 -8.92 -7.62 15.55
CA VAL A 153 -8.43 -8.73 16.42
C VAL A 153 -9.58 -9.59 16.89
N GLU A 154 -10.60 -8.98 17.50
CA GLU A 154 -11.74 -9.75 18.05
C GLU A 154 -12.54 -10.51 16.97
N PRO A 155 -12.97 -9.90 15.85
CA PRO A 155 -13.61 -10.62 14.76
C PRO A 155 -12.74 -11.75 14.17
N LEU A 156 -11.43 -11.53 14.03
CA LEU A 156 -10.52 -12.55 13.52
C LEU A 156 -10.34 -13.70 14.51
N GLN A 157 -10.34 -13.42 15.82
CA GLN A 157 -10.21 -14.45 16.85
C GLN A 157 -11.42 -15.39 16.85
N GLN A 158 -12.62 -14.82 16.70
CA GLN A 158 -13.86 -15.59 16.58
C GLN A 158 -13.90 -16.42 15.28
N ARG A 159 -13.42 -15.84 14.17
CA ARG A 159 -13.47 -16.44 12.82
C ARG A 159 -12.41 -17.52 12.61
N LEU A 160 -11.18 -17.29 13.05
CA LEU A 160 -10.03 -18.12 12.68
C LEU A 160 -9.66 -19.17 13.75
N GLY A 161 -10.01 -18.93 15.03
CA GLY A 161 -9.66 -19.84 16.12
C GLY A 161 -8.16 -20.12 16.19
N SER A 162 -7.78 -21.38 16.09
CA SER A 162 -6.37 -21.83 16.19
C SER A 162 -5.49 -21.39 15.02
N ARG A 163 -6.05 -20.88 13.91
CA ARG A 163 -5.29 -20.34 12.79
C ARG A 163 -4.78 -18.92 13.03
N LEU A 164 -5.23 -18.24 14.09
CA LEU A 164 -4.77 -16.92 14.49
C LEU A 164 -3.79 -17.00 15.64
N HIS A 165 -2.61 -16.41 15.44
CA HIS A 165 -1.58 -16.21 16.47
C HIS A 165 -1.38 -14.71 16.68
N THR A 166 -1.60 -14.22 17.89
CA THR A 166 -1.51 -12.79 18.22
C THR A 166 -0.29 -12.48 19.06
N TYR A 167 0.32 -11.31 18.81
CA TYR A 167 1.55 -10.89 19.47
C TYR A 167 1.48 -9.41 19.86
N SER A 168 1.70 -9.09 21.14
CA SER A 168 1.88 -7.72 21.63
C SER A 168 3.34 -7.26 21.62
N SER A 169 4.28 -8.19 21.42
CA SER A 169 5.72 -7.97 21.25
C SER A 169 6.22 -8.71 20.01
N ARG A 170 7.47 -8.47 19.61
CA ARG A 170 8.04 -9.14 18.43
C ARG A 170 8.19 -10.64 18.68
N PRO A 171 7.54 -11.50 17.87
CA PRO A 171 7.68 -12.95 17.99
C PRO A 171 9.04 -13.41 17.47
N ASP A 172 9.44 -14.62 17.83
CA ASP A 172 10.53 -15.31 17.18
C ASP A 172 10.11 -15.80 15.78
N LEU A 173 10.58 -15.08 14.76
CA LEU A 173 10.31 -15.42 13.36
C LEU A 173 10.91 -16.77 12.94
N ASN A 174 11.93 -17.25 13.65
CA ASN A 174 12.48 -18.57 13.41
C ASN A 174 11.43 -19.67 13.70
N THR A 175 10.70 -19.56 14.79
CA THR A 175 9.61 -20.49 15.12
C THR A 175 8.49 -20.45 14.09
N ILE A 176 8.19 -19.26 13.54
CA ILE A 176 7.14 -19.11 12.53
C ILE A 176 7.55 -19.69 11.16
N LEU A 177 8.82 -19.59 10.76
CA LEU A 177 9.27 -19.89 9.40
C LEU A 177 10.05 -21.20 9.25
N ARG A 178 10.52 -21.80 10.37
CA ARG A 178 11.29 -23.05 10.35
C ARG A 178 10.36 -24.26 10.15
N ASP A 179 10.88 -25.29 9.51
CA ASP A 179 10.26 -26.62 9.37
C ASP A 179 8.84 -26.58 8.76
N ARG A 180 8.62 -25.66 7.83
CA ARG A 180 7.35 -25.53 7.12
C ARG A 180 7.25 -26.52 5.96
N PRO A 181 6.03 -27.00 5.62
CA PRO A 181 5.84 -27.88 4.48
C PRO A 181 6.44 -27.31 3.20
N LEU A 182 7.02 -28.16 2.37
CA LEU A 182 7.48 -27.75 1.04
C LEU A 182 6.30 -27.17 0.25
N GLY A 183 6.54 -26.06 -0.44
CA GLY A 183 5.47 -25.34 -1.13
C GLY A 183 4.75 -24.30 -0.29
N SER A 184 5.18 -24.05 0.96
CA SER A 184 4.71 -22.92 1.77
C SER A 184 5.14 -21.58 1.19
N HIS A 185 4.29 -20.57 1.29
CA HIS A 185 4.57 -19.18 0.94
C HIS A 185 4.33 -18.28 2.15
N VAL A 186 5.22 -17.32 2.39
CA VAL A 186 5.06 -16.30 3.43
C VAL A 186 4.68 -14.96 2.81
N TYR A 187 3.73 -14.28 3.44
CA TYR A 187 3.24 -12.95 3.07
C TYR A 187 3.37 -12.03 4.27
N ALA A 188 4.08 -10.93 4.13
CA ALA A 188 4.28 -9.99 5.22
C ALA A 188 3.79 -8.58 4.84
N CYS A 189 3.03 -7.93 5.72
CA CYS A 189 2.65 -6.53 5.57
C CYS A 189 2.71 -5.83 6.92
N GLY A 190 3.36 -4.66 6.98
CA GLY A 190 3.55 -3.91 8.21
C GLY A 190 4.72 -2.93 8.15
N PRO A 191 5.20 -2.46 9.31
CA PRO A 191 6.34 -1.55 9.39
C PRO A 191 7.62 -2.13 8.78
N GLN A 192 8.45 -1.27 8.18
CA GLN A 192 9.68 -1.69 7.50
C GLN A 192 10.57 -2.62 8.34
N PRO A 193 10.80 -2.37 9.66
CA PRO A 193 11.61 -3.28 10.48
C PRO A 193 11.04 -4.71 10.59
N LEU A 194 9.71 -4.89 10.50
CA LEU A 194 9.11 -6.22 10.46
C LEU A 194 9.37 -6.90 9.12
N LEU A 195 9.19 -6.18 8.02
CA LEU A 195 9.40 -6.71 6.68
C LEU A 195 10.86 -7.14 6.47
N ASP A 196 11.80 -6.32 6.93
CA ASP A 196 13.23 -6.62 6.85
C ASP A 196 13.59 -7.85 7.69
N ALA A 197 13.04 -7.97 8.91
CA ALA A 197 13.25 -9.12 9.77
C ALA A 197 12.70 -10.42 9.16
N VAL A 198 11.48 -10.39 8.59
CA VAL A 198 10.89 -11.55 7.89
C VAL A 198 11.75 -11.97 6.71
N ARG A 199 12.17 -11.02 5.87
CA ARG A 199 13.03 -11.29 4.70
C ARG A 199 14.38 -11.86 5.10
N GLN A 200 15.02 -11.28 6.12
CA GLN A 200 16.30 -11.75 6.65
C GLN A 200 16.18 -13.16 7.22
N GLN A 201 15.16 -13.43 8.03
CA GLN A 201 14.95 -14.75 8.62
C GLN A 201 14.63 -15.81 7.57
N ALA A 202 13.75 -15.51 6.62
CA ALA A 202 13.44 -16.41 5.52
C ALA A 202 14.70 -16.75 4.70
N ARG A 203 15.53 -15.75 4.39
CA ARG A 203 16.82 -15.96 3.70
C ARG A 203 17.77 -16.85 4.51
N ALA A 204 17.88 -16.62 5.82
CA ALA A 204 18.73 -17.42 6.72
C ALA A 204 18.29 -18.89 6.79
N LEU A 205 16.97 -19.14 6.63
CA LEU A 205 16.38 -20.49 6.59
C LEU A 205 16.36 -21.11 5.19
N GLY A 206 16.93 -20.44 4.17
CA GLY A 206 17.01 -20.95 2.81
C GLY A 206 15.70 -20.89 2.01
N TRP A 207 14.75 -20.03 2.38
CA TRP A 207 13.52 -19.84 1.61
C TRP A 207 13.83 -19.27 0.23
N PRO A 208 13.26 -19.84 -0.86
CA PRO A 208 13.35 -19.24 -2.18
C PRO A 208 12.69 -17.85 -2.18
N LEU A 209 13.34 -16.85 -2.77
CA LEU A 209 12.80 -15.48 -2.83
C LEU A 209 11.40 -15.41 -3.48
N THR A 210 11.12 -16.32 -4.42
CA THR A 210 9.80 -16.42 -5.09
C THR A 210 8.68 -16.87 -4.15
N ARG A 211 8.99 -17.29 -2.93
CA ARG A 211 8.02 -17.70 -1.91
C ARG A 211 7.92 -16.73 -0.73
N VAL A 212 8.62 -15.61 -0.81
CA VAL A 212 8.63 -14.56 0.22
C VAL A 212 8.03 -13.29 -0.38
N HIS A 213 6.81 -12.98 0.00
CA HIS A 213 6.05 -11.86 -0.51
C HIS A 213 5.90 -10.80 0.58
N TRP A 214 6.00 -9.53 0.21
CA TRP A 214 5.79 -8.44 1.18
C TRP A 214 5.16 -7.23 0.51
N GLU A 215 4.39 -6.48 1.29
CA GLU A 215 3.84 -5.20 0.92
C GLU A 215 4.21 -4.15 1.97
N ALA A 216 4.77 -3.03 1.53
CA ALA A 216 5.12 -1.91 2.40
C ALA A 216 4.19 -0.72 2.12
N PHE A 217 3.56 -0.19 3.16
CA PHE A 217 2.78 1.04 3.06
C PHE A 217 3.71 2.25 3.21
N LYS A 218 4.32 2.65 2.09
CA LYS A 218 5.16 3.84 2.02
C LYS A 218 4.37 5.01 1.45
N ALA A 219 4.45 6.15 2.08
CA ALA A 219 4.10 7.44 1.48
C ALA A 219 5.38 8.13 1.03
N ALA A 220 5.27 9.06 0.08
CA ALA A 220 6.39 9.93 -0.25
C ALA A 220 6.79 10.73 1.00
N GLU A 221 8.04 10.65 1.39
CA GLU A 221 8.58 11.40 2.52
C GLU A 221 8.90 12.84 2.10
N PRO A 222 8.68 13.83 2.97
CA PRO A 222 9.11 15.20 2.74
C PRO A 222 10.62 15.32 2.45
N GLY A 223 11.01 16.42 1.83
CA GLY A 223 12.42 16.69 1.55
C GLY A 223 12.63 18.13 1.08
N GLN A 224 13.82 18.47 0.65
CA GLN A 224 14.08 19.80 0.13
C GLN A 224 13.30 20.05 -1.17
N ALA A 225 12.79 21.26 -1.35
CA ALA A 225 12.15 21.68 -2.59
C ALA A 225 13.22 21.86 -3.69
N PHE A 226 12.92 21.44 -4.91
CA PHE A 226 13.84 21.54 -6.04
C PHE A 226 13.09 21.89 -7.34
N ASP A 227 13.83 22.38 -8.34
CA ASP A 227 13.27 22.66 -9.65
C ASP A 227 13.34 21.41 -10.55
N LEU A 228 12.36 21.27 -11.40
CA LEU A 228 12.25 20.20 -12.36
C LEU A 228 12.17 20.78 -13.77
N GLU A 229 13.01 20.30 -14.67
CA GLU A 229 12.99 20.63 -16.08
C GLU A 229 12.55 19.42 -16.92
N LEU A 230 11.55 19.60 -17.75
CA LEU A 230 11.04 18.59 -18.67
C LEU A 230 11.62 18.86 -20.05
N LEU A 231 12.55 18.01 -20.50
CA LEU A 231 13.38 18.30 -21.68
C LEU A 231 12.60 18.25 -22.98
N ARG A 232 11.56 17.42 -23.08
CA ARG A 232 10.78 17.32 -24.33
C ARG A 232 9.81 18.48 -24.53
N SER A 233 9.21 18.95 -23.41
CA SER A 233 8.25 20.06 -23.46
C SER A 233 8.89 21.42 -23.17
N GLY A 234 10.12 21.47 -22.65
CA GLY A 234 10.78 22.68 -22.16
C GLY A 234 10.14 23.29 -20.90
N GLN A 235 9.18 22.60 -20.31
CA GLN A 235 8.45 23.09 -19.14
C GLN A 235 9.32 23.01 -17.89
N ARG A 236 9.21 24.04 -17.04
CA ARG A 236 9.83 24.04 -15.71
C ARG A 236 8.77 24.02 -14.63
N LEU A 237 8.97 23.17 -13.63
CA LEU A 237 8.08 22.98 -12.50
C LEU A 237 8.87 23.15 -11.21
N ARG A 238 8.16 23.51 -10.13
CA ARG A 238 8.71 23.49 -8.77
C ARG A 238 8.13 22.31 -8.01
N VAL A 239 8.98 21.42 -7.50
CA VAL A 239 8.58 20.33 -6.61
C VAL A 239 8.70 20.82 -5.17
N GLY A 240 7.58 20.95 -4.47
CA GLY A 240 7.55 21.42 -3.07
C GLY A 240 8.14 20.42 -2.09
N ALA A 241 8.44 20.88 -0.87
CA ALA A 241 9.00 20.03 0.18
C ALA A 241 8.12 18.84 0.54
N GLU A 242 6.80 19.08 0.64
CA GLU A 242 5.79 18.08 1.00
C GLU A 242 5.19 17.33 -0.21
N GLN A 243 5.54 17.71 -1.43
CA GLN A 243 5.02 17.16 -2.66
C GLN A 243 5.99 16.15 -3.26
N SER A 244 5.51 14.97 -3.68
CA SER A 244 6.33 14.07 -4.50
C SER A 244 6.54 14.63 -5.90
N LEU A 245 7.61 14.19 -6.57
CA LEU A 245 7.85 14.56 -7.97
C LEU A 245 6.69 14.08 -8.86
N LEU A 246 6.11 12.90 -8.58
CA LEU A 246 4.93 12.39 -9.29
C LEU A 246 3.72 13.33 -9.15
N GLU A 247 3.45 13.82 -7.95
CA GLU A 247 2.35 14.77 -7.70
C GLU A 247 2.56 16.11 -8.41
N ALA A 248 3.81 16.58 -8.49
CA ALA A 248 4.14 17.78 -9.23
C ALA A 248 3.88 17.62 -10.74
N LEU A 249 4.26 16.47 -11.31
CA LEU A 249 3.98 16.13 -12.70
C LEU A 249 2.46 16.02 -12.96
N GLU A 250 1.73 15.32 -12.09
CA GLU A 250 0.27 15.20 -12.18
C GLU A 250 -0.43 16.57 -12.08
N SER A 251 0.02 17.45 -11.20
CA SER A 251 -0.52 18.81 -11.04
C SER A 251 -0.26 19.69 -12.29
N ALA A 252 0.82 19.41 -13.01
CA ALA A 252 1.12 20.05 -14.29
C ALA A 252 0.38 19.42 -15.49
N GLY A 253 -0.53 18.46 -15.25
CA GLY A 253 -1.32 17.79 -16.26
C GLY A 253 -0.63 16.62 -16.96
N LEU A 254 0.57 16.23 -16.52
CA LEU A 254 1.32 15.12 -17.07
C LEU A 254 0.84 13.78 -16.49
N GLN A 255 0.65 12.81 -17.38
CA GLN A 255 0.21 11.48 -16.98
C GLN A 255 1.40 10.52 -16.93
N VAL A 256 1.93 10.29 -15.75
CA VAL A 256 2.94 9.27 -15.49
C VAL A 256 2.24 8.00 -14.99
N PRO A 257 2.45 6.84 -15.63
CA PRO A 257 1.90 5.57 -15.13
C PRO A 257 2.29 5.34 -13.68
N ASN A 258 1.34 4.98 -12.84
CA ASN A 258 1.63 4.70 -11.43
C ASN A 258 0.57 3.75 -10.83
N LEU A 259 0.98 2.93 -9.84
CA LEU A 259 0.10 2.03 -9.10
C LEU A 259 0.31 2.16 -7.59
N CYS A 260 1.47 1.75 -7.07
CA CYS A 260 1.70 1.65 -5.62
C CYS A 260 1.95 3.01 -4.94
N ARG A 261 2.47 4.01 -5.66
CA ARG A 261 2.94 5.32 -5.14
C ARG A 261 3.93 5.21 -3.97
N GLY A 262 4.55 4.05 -3.77
CA GLY A 262 5.45 3.71 -2.67
C GLY A 262 6.83 3.19 -3.10
N GLY A 263 7.21 3.32 -4.39
CA GLY A 263 8.56 2.98 -4.88
C GLY A 263 8.86 1.49 -4.97
N VAL A 264 7.84 0.63 -5.12
CA VAL A 264 8.03 -0.84 -5.12
C VAL A 264 7.59 -1.55 -6.39
N CYS A 265 6.79 -0.91 -7.27
CA CYS A 265 6.16 -1.60 -8.41
C CYS A 265 6.79 -1.30 -9.78
N GLY A 266 7.67 -0.33 -9.90
CA GLY A 266 8.31 0.04 -11.16
C GLY A 266 7.45 0.85 -12.14
N GLN A 267 6.13 0.96 -11.94
CA GLN A 267 5.22 1.55 -12.92
C GLN A 267 5.49 3.02 -13.26
N CYS A 268 5.99 3.78 -12.29
CA CYS A 268 6.31 5.19 -12.51
C CYS A 268 7.79 5.42 -12.88
N MET A 269 8.55 4.40 -13.24
CA MET A 269 9.94 4.53 -13.62
C MET A 269 10.09 5.55 -14.76
N THR A 270 10.90 6.58 -14.53
CA THR A 270 11.08 7.71 -15.46
C THR A 270 12.58 7.97 -15.64
N ARG A 271 12.98 8.23 -16.87
CA ARG A 271 14.38 8.53 -17.19
C ARG A 271 14.73 9.94 -16.75
N HIS A 272 15.81 10.09 -15.99
CA HIS A 272 16.43 11.37 -15.69
C HIS A 272 17.70 11.57 -16.54
N VAL A 273 18.03 12.83 -16.83
CA VAL A 273 19.15 13.16 -17.69
C VAL A 273 20.22 13.94 -16.92
N ARG A 274 19.79 14.82 -16.01
CA ARG A 274 20.67 15.65 -15.19
C ARG A 274 20.12 15.81 -13.78
N GLY A 275 21.01 16.07 -12.84
CA GLY A 275 20.70 16.32 -11.44
C GLY A 275 21.08 15.12 -10.57
N ASP A 276 21.36 15.39 -9.30
CA ASP A 276 21.62 14.37 -8.30
C ASP A 276 20.30 13.88 -7.69
N ILE A 277 20.10 12.57 -7.66
CA ILE A 277 18.86 11.93 -7.24
C ILE A 277 19.03 11.22 -5.89
N GLU A 278 18.15 11.51 -4.98
CA GLU A 278 17.95 10.71 -3.78
C GLU A 278 16.94 9.59 -4.09
N HIS A 279 17.44 8.39 -4.33
CA HIS A 279 16.62 7.20 -4.53
C HIS A 279 16.06 6.71 -3.20
N ARG A 280 14.74 6.64 -3.09
CA ARG A 280 14.01 6.18 -1.90
C ARG A 280 13.16 4.94 -2.19
N ASP A 281 13.29 4.43 -3.40
CA ASP A 281 12.62 3.21 -3.85
C ASP A 281 13.40 1.95 -3.44
N SER A 282 12.73 0.79 -3.59
CA SER A 282 13.33 -0.53 -3.45
C SER A 282 13.18 -1.36 -4.73
N PHE A 283 12.94 -0.69 -5.84
CA PHE A 283 12.72 -1.33 -7.14
C PHE A 283 13.95 -1.28 -8.03
N LEU A 284 14.57 -0.11 -8.19
CA LEU A 284 15.71 0.07 -9.09
C LEU A 284 16.97 -0.58 -8.55
N SER A 285 17.64 -1.34 -9.39
CA SER A 285 19.01 -1.79 -9.13
C SER A 285 20.00 -0.61 -9.14
N PRO A 286 21.19 -0.73 -8.53
CA PRO A 286 22.21 0.31 -8.56
C PRO A 286 22.61 0.76 -9.99
N ALA A 287 22.57 -0.14 -10.96
CA ALA A 287 22.85 0.18 -12.36
C ALA A 287 21.74 1.05 -12.99
N GLU A 288 20.47 0.72 -12.71
CA GLU A 288 19.32 1.47 -13.22
C GLU A 288 19.17 2.85 -12.59
N GLN A 289 19.63 3.03 -11.34
CA GLN A 289 19.61 4.32 -10.63
C GLN A 289 20.44 5.40 -11.34
N GLY A 290 21.40 5.02 -12.17
CA GLY A 290 22.17 5.96 -12.99
C GLY A 290 21.38 6.62 -14.13
N GLU A 291 20.27 6.00 -14.55
CA GLU A 291 19.46 6.47 -15.69
C GLU A 291 17.99 6.74 -15.32
N PHE A 292 17.47 6.09 -14.30
CA PHE A 292 16.05 6.13 -13.96
C PHE A 292 15.83 6.55 -12.51
N LEU A 293 14.67 7.11 -12.25
CA LEU A 293 14.17 7.41 -10.92
C LEU A 293 12.70 6.99 -10.77
N MET A 294 12.23 6.89 -9.54
CA MET A 294 10.83 6.60 -9.22
C MET A 294 10.14 7.87 -8.72
N PRO A 295 9.43 8.65 -9.58
CA PRO A 295 8.85 9.95 -9.22
C PRO A 295 7.95 9.93 -7.98
N CYS A 296 7.36 8.78 -7.67
CA CYS A 296 6.48 8.66 -6.51
C CYS A 296 7.21 8.77 -5.15
N VAL A 297 8.52 8.52 -5.10
CA VAL A 297 9.29 8.54 -3.84
C VAL A 297 10.65 9.22 -3.96
N SER A 298 11.31 9.18 -5.13
CA SER A 298 12.63 9.79 -5.34
C SER A 298 12.57 11.32 -5.32
N ARG A 299 13.68 11.96 -4.95
CA ARG A 299 13.80 13.42 -4.85
C ARG A 299 15.11 13.92 -5.47
N GLY A 300 15.10 15.20 -5.89
CA GLY A 300 16.35 15.88 -6.23
C GLY A 300 17.12 16.26 -4.96
N ARG A 301 18.44 16.00 -4.95
CA ARG A 301 19.37 16.49 -3.91
C ARG A 301 19.92 17.88 -4.20
N GLY A 302 19.96 18.26 -5.46
CA GLY A 302 20.43 19.56 -5.92
C GLY A 302 19.29 20.51 -6.29
N PRO A 303 19.60 21.70 -6.80
CA PRO A 303 18.61 22.71 -7.11
C PRO A 303 17.69 22.34 -8.28
N CYS A 304 18.14 21.50 -9.21
CA CYS A 304 17.38 21.15 -10.42
C CYS A 304 17.63 19.71 -10.85
N VAL A 305 16.55 19.05 -11.28
CA VAL A 305 16.58 17.74 -11.94
C VAL A 305 15.97 17.88 -13.33
N SER A 306 16.53 17.22 -14.35
CA SER A 306 15.99 17.22 -15.71
C SER A 306 15.49 15.81 -16.06
N LEU A 307 14.25 15.72 -16.53
CA LEU A 307 13.62 14.47 -16.98
C LEU A 307 13.46 14.44 -18.49
N ASP A 308 13.50 13.24 -19.06
CA ASP A 308 13.19 12.99 -20.49
C ASP A 308 11.66 12.82 -20.68
N LEU A 309 10.91 13.91 -20.40
CA LEU A 309 9.46 14.02 -20.53
C LEU A 309 9.06 15.23 -21.37
#